data_1298f42d73895b0b60f84110eebf2358
#
_entry.id   1298f42d73895b0b60f84110eebf2358
#
_cell.length_a   1.000
_cell.length_b   1.000
_cell.length_c   1.000
_cell.angle_alpha   90.00
_cell.angle_beta   90.00
_cell.angle_gamma   90.00
#
_symmetry.space_group_name_H-M   'P 1'
#
loop_
_entity.id
_entity.type
_entity.pdbx_description
1 polymer ?
#
loop_
_entity_poly.entity_id
_entity_poly.type
_entity_poly.pdbx_seq_one_letter_code
_entity_poly.pdbx_strand_id
1 'polypeptide(L)'
;MRILTLPASFLLAFLLYLPFPSVVMLRDRALCALHARIVRLFTGKKGRADEKAALAFFLLALSGCAALIGAIHPLCAAVICAPVFSAPACLSLSASVKRTLDSGAFADNFSDYEAQVRETCADFAPAFVTGACAPMVLLAIGTPLYLGSALAWAYAGLCACAACCPAARRISEAISRAAESLFVVLLVLCCGAVGRNPLRTDGKGARSRLLSILGIADGEARTHAPVSGDIVQAAFLCCFCMVLLAVLLSLVLLPLV
;
A
#
# COMPACT_ATOMS: atom_id res chain seq x y z
N MET A 1 5.39 -21.39 -12.39
CA MET A 1 5.13 -21.32 -10.93
C MET A 1 5.43 -19.97 -10.30
N ARG A 2 6.40 -19.18 -10.78
CA ARG A 2 6.76 -17.85 -10.20
C ARG A 2 5.72 -16.77 -10.41
N ILE A 3 4.95 -16.84 -11.48
CA ILE A 3 3.83 -15.92 -11.75
C ILE A 3 2.81 -15.94 -10.59
N LEU A 4 2.63 -17.09 -9.95
CA LEU A 4 1.74 -17.25 -8.81
C LEU A 4 2.26 -16.59 -7.51
N THR A 5 3.53 -16.21 -7.46
CA THR A 5 4.10 -15.55 -6.26
C THR A 5 3.37 -14.26 -5.93
N LEU A 6 3.04 -13.44 -6.94
CA LEU A 6 2.39 -12.15 -6.75
C LEU A 6 0.98 -12.29 -6.16
N PRO A 7 0.03 -13.02 -6.78
CA PRO A 7 -1.30 -13.20 -6.19
C PRO A 7 -1.25 -13.96 -4.87
N ALA A 8 -0.36 -14.96 -4.73
CA ALA A 8 -0.21 -15.71 -3.50
C ALA A 8 0.29 -14.82 -2.34
N SER A 9 1.29 -13.95 -2.57
CA SER A 9 1.78 -13.02 -1.56
C SER A 9 0.68 -12.07 -1.09
N PHE A 10 -0.12 -11.57 -2.03
CA PHE A 10 -1.21 -10.65 -1.72
C PHE A 10 -2.32 -11.35 -0.93
N LEU A 11 -2.72 -12.57 -1.31
CA LEU A 11 -3.70 -13.35 -0.55
C LEU A 11 -3.21 -13.72 0.85
N LEU A 12 -1.95 -14.12 0.99
CA LEU A 12 -1.33 -14.38 2.30
C LEU A 12 -1.30 -13.12 3.18
N ALA A 13 -1.15 -11.94 2.60
CA ALA A 13 -1.22 -10.67 3.33
C ALA A 13 -2.61 -10.45 3.94
N PHE A 14 -3.70 -10.83 3.26
CA PHE A 14 -5.04 -10.79 3.86
C PHE A 14 -5.15 -11.71 5.07
N LEU A 15 -4.64 -12.93 4.97
CA LEU A 15 -4.64 -13.88 6.09
C LEU A 15 -3.83 -13.37 7.29
N LEU A 16 -2.76 -12.61 7.04
CA LEU A 16 -1.91 -12.05 8.09
C LEU A 16 -2.51 -10.79 8.73
N TYR A 17 -2.97 -9.84 7.92
CA TYR A 17 -3.29 -8.50 8.41
C TYR A 17 -4.75 -8.26 8.75
N LEU A 18 -5.69 -9.04 8.19
CA LEU A 18 -7.10 -8.94 8.59
C LEU A 18 -7.29 -9.26 10.09
N PRO A 19 -6.72 -10.37 10.62
CA PRO A 19 -6.82 -10.66 12.05
C PRO A 19 -5.83 -9.84 12.90
N PHE A 20 -4.66 -9.45 12.34
CA PHE A 20 -3.57 -8.81 13.08
C PHE A 20 -3.05 -7.53 12.43
N PRO A 21 -3.85 -6.45 12.34
CA PRO A 21 -3.44 -5.20 11.67
C PRO A 21 -2.22 -4.54 12.32
N SER A 22 -2.00 -4.77 13.62
CA SER A 22 -0.85 -4.24 14.38
C SER A 22 0.51 -4.79 13.91
N VAL A 23 0.54 -5.90 13.16
CA VAL A 23 1.78 -6.47 12.61
C VAL A 23 2.47 -5.49 11.65
N VAL A 24 1.72 -4.64 10.94
CA VAL A 24 2.31 -3.56 10.12
C VAL A 24 3.17 -2.63 10.98
N MET A 25 2.63 -2.15 12.10
CA MET A 25 3.37 -1.27 13.00
C MET A 25 4.59 -1.95 13.60
N LEU A 26 4.48 -3.24 13.95
CA LEU A 26 5.62 -4.03 14.47
C LEU A 26 6.71 -4.16 13.41
N ARG A 27 6.34 -4.49 12.16
CA ARG A 27 7.28 -4.56 11.03
C ARG A 27 8.01 -3.23 10.86
N ASP A 28 7.29 -2.13 10.76
CA ASP A 28 7.88 -0.82 10.49
C ASP A 28 8.77 -0.36 11.64
N ARG A 29 8.37 -0.58 12.88
CA ARG A 29 9.22 -0.34 14.07
C ARG A 29 10.50 -1.19 14.04
N ALA A 30 10.40 -2.47 13.68
CA ALA A 30 11.57 -3.35 13.59
C ALA A 30 12.54 -2.90 12.48
N LEU A 31 12.03 -2.49 11.31
CA LEU A 31 12.83 -1.95 10.22
C LEU A 31 13.51 -0.64 10.60
N CYS A 32 12.77 0.29 11.23
CA CYS A 32 13.35 1.53 11.76
C CYS A 32 14.43 1.28 12.82
N ALA A 33 14.19 0.35 13.75
CA ALA A 33 15.16 0.02 14.78
C ALA A 33 16.44 -0.60 14.19
N LEU A 34 16.29 -1.46 13.18
CA LEU A 34 17.43 -2.04 12.46
C LEU A 34 18.23 -0.96 11.72
N HIS A 35 17.54 -0.08 10.99
CA HIS A 35 18.19 1.06 10.32
C HIS A 35 18.93 1.95 11.31
N ALA A 36 18.31 2.30 12.46
CA ALA A 36 18.95 3.11 13.51
C ALA A 36 20.21 2.45 14.09
N ARG A 37 20.23 1.11 14.23
CA ARG A 37 21.43 0.38 14.62
C ARG A 37 22.53 0.48 13.57
N ILE A 38 22.19 0.34 12.29
CA ILE A 38 23.13 0.46 11.18
C ILE A 38 23.70 1.89 11.12
N VAL A 39 22.87 2.93 11.25
CA VAL A 39 23.33 4.32 11.29
C VAL A 39 24.40 4.53 12.38
N ARG A 40 24.22 3.91 13.57
CA ARG A 40 25.24 3.97 14.65
C ARG A 40 26.57 3.34 14.24
N LEU A 41 26.57 2.28 13.44
CA LEU A 41 27.79 1.66 12.92
C LEU A 41 28.52 2.56 11.92
N PHE A 42 27.79 3.39 11.17
CA PHE A 42 28.32 4.35 10.20
C PHE A 42 28.62 5.73 10.81
N THR A 43 28.42 5.89 12.11
CA THR A 43 28.80 7.11 12.82
C THR A 43 30.33 7.15 12.97
N GLY A 44 30.98 7.99 12.16
CA GLY A 44 32.43 8.10 12.14
C GLY A 44 33.00 8.78 13.39
N LYS A 45 34.36 8.77 13.56
CA LYS A 45 35.10 9.40 14.69
C LYS A 45 34.79 10.88 14.88
N LYS A 46 34.25 11.57 13.86
CA LYS A 46 33.83 12.99 13.92
C LYS A 46 32.37 13.20 14.33
N GLY A 47 31.66 12.14 14.78
CA GLY A 47 30.27 12.22 15.22
C GLY A 47 29.24 12.48 14.12
N ARG A 48 29.65 12.53 12.85
CA ARG A 48 28.72 12.63 11.71
C ARG A 48 28.47 11.23 11.12
N ALA A 49 27.21 10.80 11.15
CA ALA A 49 26.80 9.60 10.47
C ALA A 49 26.71 9.86 8.96
N ASP A 50 27.26 8.95 8.14
CA ASP A 50 26.95 8.92 6.71
C ASP A 50 25.59 8.25 6.52
N GLU A 51 24.52 9.02 6.62
CA GLU A 51 23.15 8.53 6.54
C GLU A 51 22.84 7.87 5.18
N LYS A 52 23.49 8.34 4.11
CA LYS A 52 23.29 7.76 2.76
C LYS A 52 23.93 6.39 2.65
N ALA A 53 25.18 6.26 3.16
CA ALA A 53 25.87 4.97 3.19
C ALA A 53 25.17 3.97 4.11
N ALA A 54 24.70 4.41 5.26
CA ALA A 54 23.92 3.58 6.18
C ALA A 54 22.60 3.11 5.56
N LEU A 55 21.87 4.00 4.88
CA LEU A 55 20.64 3.64 4.16
C LEU A 55 20.93 2.65 3.03
N ALA A 56 21.97 2.89 2.21
CA ALA A 56 22.34 1.98 1.12
C ALA A 56 22.69 0.59 1.66
N PHE A 57 23.49 0.51 2.71
CA PHE A 57 23.84 -0.76 3.35
C PHE A 57 22.63 -1.47 3.93
N PHE A 58 21.73 -0.73 4.62
CA PHE A 58 20.48 -1.28 5.13
C PHE A 58 19.61 -1.89 4.02
N LEU A 59 19.42 -1.15 2.92
CA LEU A 59 18.62 -1.62 1.80
C LEU A 59 19.26 -2.82 1.10
N LEU A 60 20.59 -2.83 0.91
CA LEU A 60 21.31 -3.96 0.34
C LEU A 60 21.20 -5.21 1.21
N ALA A 61 21.37 -5.09 2.51
CA ALA A 61 21.23 -6.21 3.44
C ALA A 61 19.80 -6.76 3.44
N LEU A 62 18.80 -5.89 3.53
CA LEU A 62 17.39 -6.27 3.56
C LEU A 62 16.97 -6.94 2.23
N SER A 63 17.29 -6.31 1.11
CA SER A 63 16.94 -6.82 -0.22
C SER A 63 17.73 -8.10 -0.56
N GLY A 64 19.00 -8.19 -0.16
CA GLY A 64 19.82 -9.39 -0.35
C GLY A 64 19.27 -10.59 0.41
N CYS A 65 18.90 -10.43 1.68
CA CYS A 65 18.24 -11.48 2.45
C CYS A 65 16.92 -11.93 1.79
N ALA A 66 16.09 -10.95 1.36
CA ALA A 66 14.83 -11.25 0.71
C ALA A 66 15.02 -11.96 -0.65
N ALA A 67 16.02 -11.57 -1.44
CA ALA A 67 16.38 -12.23 -2.69
C ALA A 67 16.82 -13.68 -2.47
N LEU A 68 17.72 -13.92 -1.50
CA LEU A 68 18.22 -15.25 -1.18
C LEU A 68 17.07 -16.19 -0.77
N ILE A 69 16.20 -15.76 0.14
CA ILE A 69 15.07 -16.58 0.57
C ILE A 69 14.07 -16.79 -0.57
N GLY A 70 13.79 -15.75 -1.35
CA GLY A 70 12.89 -15.83 -2.51
C GLY A 70 13.42 -16.71 -3.65
N ALA A 71 14.75 -16.85 -3.77
CA ALA A 71 15.37 -17.70 -4.77
C ALA A 71 15.24 -19.20 -4.47
N ILE A 72 15.06 -19.59 -3.21
CA ILE A 72 14.97 -20.99 -2.78
C ILE A 72 13.75 -21.66 -3.43
N HIS A 73 12.57 -21.06 -3.27
CA HIS A 73 11.33 -21.59 -3.80
C HIS A 73 10.27 -20.49 -3.96
N PRO A 74 9.39 -20.55 -4.99
CA PRO A 74 8.32 -19.55 -5.18
C PRO A 74 7.38 -19.38 -3.98
N LEU A 75 7.11 -20.44 -3.23
CA LEU A 75 6.31 -20.34 -1.99
C LEU A 75 7.04 -19.56 -0.90
N CYS A 76 8.36 -19.72 -0.77
CA CYS A 76 9.16 -18.93 0.15
C CYS A 76 9.12 -17.44 -0.24
N ALA A 77 9.21 -17.14 -1.54
CA ALA A 77 9.05 -15.78 -2.04
C ALA A 77 7.66 -15.21 -1.70
N ALA A 78 6.58 -16.00 -1.86
CA ALA A 78 5.23 -15.59 -1.52
C ALA A 78 5.08 -15.30 -0.02
N VAL A 79 5.56 -16.18 0.84
CA VAL A 79 5.48 -16.02 2.30
C VAL A 79 6.28 -14.81 2.77
N ILE A 80 7.51 -14.65 2.28
CA ILE A 80 8.35 -13.52 2.70
C ILE A 80 7.83 -12.17 2.18
N CYS A 81 7.15 -12.14 1.02
CA CYS A 81 6.59 -10.92 0.46
C CYS A 81 5.23 -10.55 1.08
N ALA A 82 4.51 -11.50 1.67
CA ALA A 82 3.21 -11.20 2.29
C ALA A 82 3.26 -10.03 3.29
N PRO A 83 4.24 -9.92 4.21
CA PRO A 83 4.32 -8.79 5.15
C PRO A 83 4.57 -7.43 4.48
N VAL A 84 5.01 -7.38 3.22
CA VAL A 84 5.21 -6.12 2.49
C VAL A 84 3.87 -5.49 2.12
N PHE A 85 2.85 -6.30 1.85
CA PHE A 85 1.51 -5.83 1.46
C PHE A 85 0.70 -5.39 2.67
N SER A 86 0.81 -4.12 3.06
CA SER A 86 0.13 -3.57 4.26
C SER A 86 -1.30 -3.09 4.02
N ALA A 87 -1.77 -3.00 2.77
CA ALA A 87 -3.12 -2.52 2.44
C ALA A 87 -4.26 -3.27 3.18
N PRO A 88 -4.21 -4.61 3.38
CA PRO A 88 -5.27 -5.30 4.12
C PRO A 88 -5.44 -4.84 5.57
N ALA A 89 -4.39 -4.28 6.20
CA ALA A 89 -4.51 -3.69 7.53
C ALA A 89 -5.45 -2.47 7.57
N CYS A 90 -5.47 -1.68 6.50
CA CYS A 90 -6.41 -0.56 6.35
C CYS A 90 -7.87 -1.04 6.36
N LEU A 91 -8.16 -2.20 5.75
CA LEU A 91 -9.50 -2.79 5.75
C LEU A 91 -9.96 -3.17 7.17
N SER A 92 -9.07 -3.75 7.96
CA SER A 92 -9.38 -4.11 9.35
C SER A 92 -9.63 -2.86 10.21
N LEU A 93 -8.82 -1.81 10.04
CA LEU A 93 -8.99 -0.54 10.76
C LEU A 93 -10.28 0.17 10.35
N SER A 94 -10.58 0.25 9.06
CA SER A 94 -11.81 0.89 8.56
C SER A 94 -13.06 0.12 8.98
N ALA A 95 -13.01 -1.20 9.10
CA ALA A 95 -14.11 -2.00 9.63
C ALA A 95 -14.37 -1.70 11.11
N SER A 96 -13.35 -1.34 11.90
CA SER A 96 -13.53 -0.89 13.27
C SER A 96 -14.16 0.49 13.34
N VAL A 97 -13.72 1.43 12.50
CA VAL A 97 -14.32 2.77 12.39
C VAL A 97 -15.78 2.65 11.98
N LYS A 98 -16.09 1.86 10.96
CA LYS A 98 -17.47 1.62 10.53
C LYS A 98 -18.35 1.13 11.69
N ARG A 99 -17.89 0.15 12.48
CA ARG A 99 -18.64 -0.35 13.66
C ARG A 99 -18.91 0.76 14.68
N THR A 100 -17.93 1.64 14.91
CA THR A 100 -18.10 2.80 15.81
C THR A 100 -19.13 3.78 15.26
N LEU A 101 -19.12 4.07 13.96
CA LEU A 101 -20.11 4.91 13.29
C LEU A 101 -21.53 4.32 13.39
N ASP A 102 -21.66 3.02 13.13
CA ASP A 102 -22.94 2.30 13.16
C ASP A 102 -23.49 2.15 14.60
N SER A 103 -22.64 2.25 15.64
CA SER A 103 -23.07 2.18 17.05
C SER A 103 -23.74 3.45 17.58
N GLY A 104 -23.85 4.51 16.75
CA GLY A 104 -24.47 5.77 17.13
C GLY A 104 -23.55 6.71 17.92
N ALA A 105 -22.24 6.47 17.98
CA ALA A 105 -21.28 7.33 18.69
C ALA A 105 -21.29 8.80 18.23
N PHE A 106 -21.85 9.08 17.04
CA PHE A 106 -21.93 10.41 16.42
C PHE A 106 -23.40 10.87 16.24
N ALA A 107 -24.35 10.30 16.98
CA ALA A 107 -25.77 10.59 16.81
C ALA A 107 -26.11 12.10 16.99
N ASP A 108 -25.37 12.79 17.86
CA ASP A 108 -25.58 14.20 18.17
C ASP A 108 -24.79 15.18 17.28
N ASN A 109 -23.86 14.66 16.43
CA ASN A 109 -23.01 15.50 15.59
C ASN A 109 -22.86 14.92 14.17
N PHE A 110 -23.82 15.26 13.32
CA PHE A 110 -23.85 14.74 11.93
C PHE A 110 -22.68 15.24 11.08
N SER A 111 -22.16 16.45 11.32
CA SER A 111 -20.98 16.97 10.58
C SER A 111 -19.72 16.17 10.85
N ASP A 112 -19.50 15.75 12.08
CA ASP A 112 -18.35 14.93 12.46
C ASP A 112 -18.48 13.51 11.91
N TYR A 113 -19.70 12.98 11.87
CA TYR A 113 -20.00 11.70 11.21
C TYR A 113 -19.60 11.74 9.73
N GLU A 114 -20.11 12.74 8.97
CA GLU A 114 -19.77 12.88 7.55
C GLU A 114 -18.27 13.06 7.33
N ALA A 115 -17.61 13.88 8.15
CA ALA A 115 -16.17 14.10 8.08
C ALA A 115 -15.39 12.80 8.31
N GLN A 116 -15.75 12.02 9.33
CA GLN A 116 -15.10 10.75 9.66
C GLN A 116 -15.29 9.71 8.56
N VAL A 117 -16.47 9.59 7.96
CA VAL A 117 -16.72 8.71 6.81
C VAL A 117 -15.82 9.10 5.64
N ARG A 118 -15.82 10.39 5.29
CA ARG A 118 -15.05 10.92 4.16
C ARG A 118 -13.55 10.72 4.36
N GLU A 119 -13.03 11.00 5.54
CA GLU A 119 -11.61 10.81 5.87
C GLU A 119 -11.23 9.33 5.77
N THR A 120 -12.04 8.44 6.35
CA THR A 120 -11.81 6.99 6.27
C THR A 120 -11.80 6.50 4.82
N CYS A 121 -12.75 6.94 3.98
CA CYS A 121 -12.78 6.60 2.57
C CYS A 121 -11.54 7.15 1.83
N ALA A 122 -11.13 8.38 2.14
CA ALA A 122 -9.99 9.01 1.53
C ALA A 122 -8.66 8.30 1.85
N ASP A 123 -8.52 7.72 3.03
CA ASP A 123 -7.31 7.03 3.49
C ASP A 123 -7.08 5.68 2.79
N PHE A 124 -8.12 5.09 2.18
CA PHE A 124 -7.92 3.89 1.36
C PHE A 124 -6.96 4.13 0.19
N ALA A 125 -7.08 5.26 -0.50
CA ALA A 125 -6.25 5.52 -1.68
C ALA A 125 -4.75 5.50 -1.37
N PRO A 126 -4.20 6.29 -0.43
CA PRO A 126 -2.78 6.24 -0.10
C PRO A 126 -2.37 4.89 0.50
N ALA A 127 -3.21 4.25 1.31
CA ALA A 127 -2.92 2.94 1.89
C ALA A 127 -2.78 1.86 0.81
N PHE A 128 -3.65 1.86 -0.20
CA PHE A 128 -3.58 0.91 -1.31
C PHE A 128 -2.47 1.23 -2.32
N VAL A 129 -2.18 2.51 -2.55
CA VAL A 129 -1.04 2.91 -3.40
C VAL A 129 0.27 2.42 -2.80
N THR A 130 0.53 2.73 -1.52
CA THR A 130 1.80 2.39 -0.87
C THR A 130 1.86 0.96 -0.36
N GLY A 131 0.74 0.42 0.11
CA GLY A 131 0.67 -0.89 0.75
C GLY A 131 0.29 -2.05 -0.19
N ALA A 132 -0.08 -1.79 -1.44
CA ALA A 132 -0.40 -2.83 -2.41
C ALA A 132 0.13 -2.53 -3.82
N CYS A 133 -0.26 -1.41 -4.44
CA CYS A 133 0.05 -1.11 -5.83
C CYS A 133 1.58 -1.05 -6.07
N ALA A 134 2.30 -0.23 -5.31
CA ALA A 134 3.75 -0.09 -5.45
C ALA A 134 4.49 -1.42 -5.20
N PRO A 135 4.24 -2.17 -4.11
CA PRO A 135 4.85 -3.48 -3.92
C PRO A 135 4.54 -4.48 -5.03
N MET A 136 3.29 -4.53 -5.55
CA MET A 136 2.93 -5.42 -6.65
C MET A 136 3.72 -5.14 -7.91
N VAL A 137 3.82 -3.87 -8.29
CA VAL A 137 4.57 -3.44 -9.48
C VAL A 137 6.05 -3.80 -9.34
N LEU A 138 6.65 -3.50 -8.19
CA LEU A 138 8.06 -3.80 -7.94
C LEU A 138 8.33 -5.31 -7.91
N LEU A 139 7.44 -6.08 -7.29
CA LEU A 139 7.53 -7.55 -7.30
C LEU A 139 7.46 -8.07 -8.73
N ALA A 140 6.52 -7.56 -9.55
CA ALA A 140 6.35 -7.96 -10.94
C ALA A 140 7.59 -7.61 -11.79
N ILE A 141 8.08 -6.38 -11.72
CA ILE A 141 9.26 -5.93 -12.47
C ILE A 141 10.50 -6.77 -12.13
N GLY A 142 10.68 -7.11 -10.86
CA GLY A 142 11.83 -7.89 -10.41
C GLY A 142 11.71 -9.40 -10.64
N THR A 143 10.51 -9.93 -10.91
CA THR A 143 10.28 -11.38 -11.05
C THR A 143 11.13 -12.05 -12.15
N PRO A 144 11.27 -11.49 -13.36
CA PRO A 144 12.09 -12.09 -14.41
C PRO A 144 13.57 -12.22 -14.02
N LEU A 145 14.08 -11.31 -13.19
CA LEU A 145 15.46 -11.26 -12.73
C LEU A 145 15.67 -11.91 -11.34
N TYR A 146 14.67 -12.58 -10.79
CA TYR A 146 14.70 -13.14 -9.43
C TYR A 146 14.86 -12.10 -8.31
N LEU A 147 14.63 -10.82 -8.62
CA LEU A 147 14.79 -9.69 -7.72
C LEU A 147 13.47 -9.14 -7.17
N GLY A 148 12.32 -9.78 -7.49
CA GLY A 148 11.01 -9.28 -7.10
C GLY A 148 10.86 -9.09 -5.58
N SER A 149 11.22 -10.11 -4.80
CA SER A 149 11.21 -10.01 -3.33
C SER A 149 12.18 -8.95 -2.80
N ALA A 150 13.36 -8.83 -3.42
CA ALA A 150 14.35 -7.82 -3.06
C ALA A 150 13.81 -6.40 -3.22
N LEU A 151 13.21 -6.09 -4.39
CA LEU A 151 12.64 -4.77 -4.68
C LEU A 151 11.46 -4.43 -3.77
N ALA A 152 10.58 -5.40 -3.51
CA ALA A 152 9.45 -5.23 -2.62
C ALA A 152 9.90 -4.90 -1.19
N TRP A 153 10.88 -5.62 -0.65
CA TRP A 153 11.43 -5.36 0.68
C TRP A 153 12.27 -4.09 0.76
N ALA A 154 13.03 -3.75 -0.29
CA ALA A 154 13.73 -2.45 -0.35
C ALA A 154 12.72 -1.30 -0.25
N TYR A 155 11.61 -1.38 -0.96
CA TYR A 155 10.56 -0.37 -0.88
C TYR A 155 9.90 -0.32 0.52
N ALA A 156 9.61 -1.47 1.14
CA ALA A 156 9.09 -1.50 2.51
C ALA A 156 10.08 -0.87 3.50
N GLY A 157 11.38 -1.12 3.35
CA GLY A 157 12.43 -0.48 4.13
C GLY A 157 12.50 1.03 3.93
N LEU A 158 12.35 1.51 2.68
CA LEU A 158 12.28 2.94 2.37
C LEU A 158 11.08 3.62 3.04
N CYS A 159 9.90 3.00 2.94
CA CYS A 159 8.68 3.51 3.57
C CYS A 159 8.81 3.57 5.10
N ALA A 160 9.33 2.52 5.73
CA ALA A 160 9.55 2.48 7.17
C ALA A 160 10.54 3.57 7.64
N CYS A 161 11.61 3.83 6.87
CA CYS A 161 12.62 4.83 7.21
C CYS A 161 12.27 6.25 6.76
N ALA A 162 11.17 6.46 6.03
CA ALA A 162 10.81 7.77 5.46
C ALA A 162 10.63 8.87 6.52
N ALA A 163 10.19 8.51 7.72
CA ALA A 163 10.03 9.46 8.82
C ALA A 163 11.36 9.95 9.41
N CYS A 164 12.42 9.13 9.37
CA CYS A 164 13.70 9.42 10.00
C CYS A 164 14.84 9.73 9.00
N CYS A 165 14.65 9.43 7.70
CA CYS A 165 15.67 9.61 6.67
C CYS A 165 15.11 10.37 5.45
N PRO A 166 15.54 11.65 5.21
CA PRO A 166 15.04 12.44 4.09
C PRO A 166 15.31 11.82 2.71
N ALA A 167 16.43 11.08 2.56
CA ALA A 167 16.72 10.37 1.31
C ALA A 167 15.72 9.22 1.07
N ALA A 168 15.42 8.42 2.09
CA ALA A 168 14.43 7.35 2.01
C ALA A 168 13.06 7.91 1.66
N ARG A 169 12.65 9.01 2.30
CA ARG A 169 11.40 9.71 2.02
C ARG A 169 11.27 10.14 0.57
N ARG A 170 12.29 10.81 0.01
CA ARG A 170 12.26 11.27 -1.40
C ARG A 170 12.09 10.11 -2.39
N ILE A 171 12.80 9.00 -2.16
CA ILE A 171 12.74 7.83 -3.04
C ILE A 171 11.39 7.13 -2.91
N SER A 172 10.91 6.90 -1.69
CA SER A 172 9.60 6.26 -1.47
C SER A 172 8.46 7.09 -2.04
N GLU A 173 8.49 8.44 -1.89
CA GLU A 173 7.50 9.34 -2.47
C GLU A 173 7.53 9.34 -4.01
N ALA A 174 8.71 9.23 -4.64
CA ALA A 174 8.81 9.13 -6.09
C ALA A 174 8.20 7.84 -6.62
N ILE A 175 8.47 6.70 -5.98
CA ILE A 175 7.88 5.41 -6.32
C ILE A 175 6.38 5.43 -6.09
N SER A 176 5.93 5.97 -4.95
CA SER A 176 4.50 6.07 -4.61
C SER A 176 3.73 6.94 -5.60
N ARG A 177 4.31 8.05 -6.09
CA ARG A 177 3.68 8.89 -7.12
C ARG A 177 3.50 8.14 -8.45
N ALA A 178 4.48 7.35 -8.86
CA ALA A 178 4.35 6.52 -10.06
C ALA A 178 3.25 5.46 -9.89
N ALA A 179 3.21 4.80 -8.73
CA ALA A 179 2.18 3.83 -8.39
C ALA A 179 0.78 4.49 -8.26
N GLU A 180 0.70 5.72 -7.75
CA GLU A 180 -0.54 6.49 -7.66
C GLU A 180 -1.13 6.77 -9.05
N SER A 181 -0.30 7.13 -10.01
CA SER A 181 -0.76 7.34 -11.39
C SER A 181 -1.39 6.08 -11.98
N LEU A 182 -0.76 4.93 -11.77
CA LEU A 182 -1.31 3.64 -12.17
C LEU A 182 -2.62 3.31 -11.43
N PHE A 183 -2.65 3.55 -10.13
CA PHE A 183 -3.83 3.30 -9.30
C PHE A 183 -5.02 4.17 -9.72
N VAL A 184 -4.77 5.44 -10.09
CA VAL A 184 -5.81 6.33 -10.64
C VAL A 184 -6.41 5.78 -11.94
N VAL A 185 -5.57 5.26 -12.84
CA VAL A 185 -6.06 4.61 -14.07
C VAL A 185 -6.94 3.41 -13.73
N LEU A 186 -6.51 2.57 -12.78
CA LEU A 186 -7.29 1.42 -12.34
C LEU A 186 -8.62 1.83 -11.71
N LEU A 187 -8.64 2.88 -10.88
CA LEU A 187 -9.87 3.43 -10.31
C LEU A 187 -10.86 3.86 -11.40
N VAL A 188 -10.39 4.53 -12.44
CA VAL A 188 -11.23 4.95 -13.57
C VAL A 188 -11.77 3.74 -14.34
N LEU A 189 -10.93 2.74 -14.60
CA LEU A 189 -11.37 1.51 -15.28
C LEU A 189 -12.39 0.71 -14.45
N CYS A 190 -12.22 0.69 -13.13
CA CYS A 190 -13.06 -0.09 -12.21
C CYS A 190 -14.32 0.67 -11.74
N CYS A 191 -14.44 1.99 -11.99
CA CYS A 191 -15.59 2.77 -11.51
C CYS A 191 -16.93 2.25 -12.03
N GLY A 192 -16.94 1.61 -13.20
CA GLY A 192 -18.12 0.91 -13.74
C GLY A 192 -18.63 -0.20 -12.83
N ALA A 193 -17.75 -0.84 -12.02
CA ALA A 193 -18.14 -1.89 -11.07
C ALA A 193 -19.02 -1.37 -9.92
N VAL A 194 -18.95 -0.07 -9.62
CA VAL A 194 -19.82 0.62 -8.64
C VAL A 194 -20.91 1.45 -9.31
N GLY A 195 -21.15 1.25 -10.61
CA GLY A 195 -22.22 1.92 -11.36
C GLY A 195 -22.01 3.42 -11.58
N ARG A 196 -20.75 3.90 -11.55
CA ARG A 196 -20.41 5.31 -11.71
C ARG A 196 -19.85 5.62 -13.10
N ASN A 197 -20.10 6.84 -13.58
CA ASN A 197 -19.59 7.27 -14.90
C ASN A 197 -18.13 7.77 -14.76
N PRO A 198 -17.16 7.16 -15.49
CA PRO A 198 -15.76 7.56 -15.45
C PRO A 198 -15.50 9.00 -15.91
N LEU A 199 -16.37 9.55 -16.77
CA LEU A 199 -16.21 10.90 -17.32
C LEU A 199 -16.55 12.02 -16.32
N ARG A 200 -17.21 11.71 -15.21
CA ARG A 200 -17.55 12.67 -14.15
C ARG A 200 -16.59 12.66 -12.97
N THR A 201 -15.49 11.92 -13.07
CA THR A 201 -14.52 11.82 -11.99
C THR A 201 -13.52 12.96 -12.05
N ASP A 202 -13.83 14.06 -11.40
CA ASP A 202 -12.91 15.18 -11.21
C ASP A 202 -11.97 14.92 -10.03
N GLY A 203 -10.72 15.39 -10.13
CA GLY A 203 -9.75 15.31 -9.04
C GLY A 203 -8.33 15.02 -9.51
N LYS A 204 -7.37 15.72 -8.90
CA LYS A 204 -5.93 15.57 -9.12
C LYS A 204 -5.35 14.62 -8.07
N GLY A 205 -5.39 13.33 -8.32
CA GLY A 205 -4.79 12.33 -7.43
C GLY A 205 -5.78 11.24 -6.99
N ALA A 206 -5.25 10.16 -6.44
CA ALA A 206 -6.03 8.96 -6.11
C ALA A 206 -7.10 9.23 -5.04
N ARG A 207 -6.76 10.03 -4.01
CA ARG A 207 -7.65 10.37 -2.91
C ARG A 207 -8.92 11.11 -3.39
N SER A 208 -8.74 12.21 -4.11
CA SER A 208 -9.85 13.01 -4.62
C SER A 208 -10.66 12.24 -5.66
N ARG A 209 -9.99 11.44 -6.49
CA ARG A 209 -10.64 10.60 -7.49
C ARG A 209 -11.52 9.53 -6.85
N LEU A 210 -11.04 8.86 -5.80
CA LEU A 210 -11.82 7.87 -5.07
C LEU A 210 -13.08 8.50 -4.46
N LEU A 211 -12.97 9.64 -3.78
CA LEU A 211 -14.12 10.35 -3.20
C LEU A 211 -15.12 10.81 -4.27
N SER A 212 -14.64 11.25 -5.43
CA SER A 212 -15.49 11.64 -6.55
C SER A 212 -16.26 10.45 -7.13
N ILE A 213 -15.60 9.30 -7.31
CA ILE A 213 -16.23 8.06 -7.77
C ILE A 213 -17.33 7.62 -6.78
N LEU A 214 -17.06 7.72 -5.47
CA LEU A 214 -18.06 7.41 -4.44
C LEU A 214 -19.20 8.44 -4.37
N GLY A 215 -19.00 9.65 -4.92
CA GLY A 215 -19.99 10.73 -4.89
C GLY A 215 -20.06 11.48 -3.57
N ILE A 216 -19.02 11.40 -2.74
CA ILE A 216 -18.89 12.05 -1.44
C ILE A 216 -17.81 13.12 -1.41
N ALA A 217 -17.25 13.51 -2.56
CA ALA A 217 -16.32 14.62 -2.69
C ALA A 217 -16.99 15.95 -2.36
N ASP A 218 -16.17 16.97 -2.12
CA ASP A 218 -16.68 18.33 -1.93
C ASP A 218 -17.09 18.99 -3.26
N GLY A 219 -18.06 19.91 -3.21
CA GLY A 219 -18.49 20.69 -4.36
C GLY A 219 -19.44 19.94 -5.31
N GLU A 220 -19.34 20.22 -6.62
CA GLU A 220 -20.25 19.70 -7.66
C GLU A 220 -20.17 18.18 -7.85
N ALA A 221 -19.08 17.55 -7.43
CA ALA A 221 -18.90 16.10 -7.51
C ALA A 221 -19.68 15.35 -6.39
N ARG A 222 -20.24 16.07 -5.41
CA ARG A 222 -21.05 15.47 -4.34
C ARG A 222 -22.43 15.08 -4.87
N THR A 223 -22.76 13.80 -4.77
CA THR A 223 -24.08 13.27 -5.19
C THR A 223 -24.96 12.87 -4.03
N HIS A 224 -24.38 12.58 -2.86
CA HIS A 224 -25.11 12.26 -1.63
C HIS A 224 -24.28 12.61 -0.39
N ALA A 225 -24.93 12.61 0.77
CA ALA A 225 -24.25 12.73 2.05
C ALA A 225 -23.43 11.46 2.35
N PRO A 226 -22.20 11.58 2.89
CA PRO A 226 -21.39 10.43 3.26
C PRO A 226 -22.09 9.54 4.28
N VAL A 227 -22.12 8.24 4.02
CA VAL A 227 -22.71 7.22 4.90
C VAL A 227 -21.71 6.09 5.16
N SER A 228 -21.86 5.35 6.26
CA SER A 228 -20.93 4.27 6.61
C SER A 228 -20.82 3.17 5.54
N GLY A 229 -21.86 3.05 4.69
CA GLY A 229 -21.85 2.17 3.52
C GLY A 229 -20.80 2.54 2.48
N ASP A 230 -20.42 3.81 2.35
CA ASP A 230 -19.39 4.27 1.42
C ASP A 230 -18.01 3.71 1.76
N ILE A 231 -17.74 3.43 3.04
CA ILE A 231 -16.52 2.78 3.50
C ILE A 231 -16.40 1.39 2.88
N VAL A 232 -17.51 0.65 2.81
CA VAL A 232 -17.54 -0.70 2.20
C VAL A 232 -17.34 -0.61 0.69
N GLN A 233 -17.95 0.39 0.04
CA GLN A 233 -17.77 0.61 -1.41
C GLN A 233 -16.34 1.02 -1.74
N ALA A 234 -15.73 1.91 -0.93
CA ALA A 234 -14.31 2.28 -1.07
C ALA A 234 -13.40 1.06 -0.96
N ALA A 235 -13.60 0.25 0.08
CA ALA A 235 -12.84 -0.98 0.31
C ALA A 235 -12.99 -1.96 -0.87
N PHE A 236 -14.23 -2.20 -1.32
CA PHE A 236 -14.52 -3.07 -2.46
C PHE A 236 -13.83 -2.59 -3.73
N LEU A 237 -13.96 -1.30 -4.07
CA LEU A 237 -13.36 -0.72 -5.27
C LEU A 237 -11.84 -0.82 -5.24
N CYS A 238 -11.20 -0.50 -4.11
CA CYS A 238 -9.75 -0.60 -3.96
C CYS A 238 -9.27 -2.05 -4.06
N CYS A 239 -9.95 -3.01 -3.42
CA CYS A 239 -9.63 -4.42 -3.55
C CYS A 239 -9.79 -4.92 -4.99
N PHE A 240 -10.86 -4.51 -5.68
CA PHE A 240 -11.11 -4.88 -7.07
C PHE A 240 -10.01 -4.34 -7.99
N CYS A 241 -9.57 -3.10 -7.81
CA CYS A 241 -8.40 -2.53 -8.51
C CYS A 241 -7.15 -3.39 -8.31
N MET A 242 -6.90 -3.87 -7.08
CA MET A 242 -5.71 -4.69 -6.82
C MET A 242 -5.80 -6.08 -7.43
N VAL A 243 -6.97 -6.70 -7.42
CA VAL A 243 -7.18 -7.99 -8.10
C VAL A 243 -6.97 -7.82 -9.61
N LEU A 244 -7.54 -6.76 -10.21
CA LEU A 244 -7.32 -6.46 -11.63
C LEU A 244 -5.83 -6.22 -11.93
N LEU A 245 -5.13 -5.45 -11.10
CA LEU A 245 -3.70 -5.23 -11.26
C LEU A 245 -2.91 -6.53 -11.18
N ALA A 246 -3.21 -7.40 -10.19
CA ALA A 246 -2.55 -8.68 -10.04
C ALA A 246 -2.75 -9.58 -11.27
N VAL A 247 -3.95 -9.61 -11.84
CA VAL A 247 -4.25 -10.35 -13.07
C VAL A 247 -3.48 -9.78 -14.25
N LEU A 248 -3.52 -8.44 -14.47
CA LEU A 248 -2.82 -7.80 -15.57
C LEU A 248 -1.30 -8.04 -15.50
N LEU A 249 -0.69 -7.85 -14.33
CA LEU A 249 0.73 -8.11 -14.13
C LEU A 249 1.09 -9.59 -14.34
N SER A 250 0.22 -10.52 -13.90
CA SER A 250 0.43 -11.95 -14.13
C SER A 250 0.38 -12.29 -15.61
N LEU A 251 -0.54 -11.69 -16.38
CA LEU A 251 -0.63 -11.89 -17.83
C LEU A 251 0.60 -11.33 -18.56
N VAL A 252 1.09 -10.17 -18.14
CA VAL A 252 2.32 -9.57 -18.72
C VAL A 252 3.55 -10.42 -18.42
N LEU A 253 3.61 -11.04 -17.24
CA LEU A 253 4.73 -11.90 -16.85
C LEU A 253 4.71 -13.29 -17.53
N LEU A 254 3.53 -13.72 -18.01
CA LEU A 254 3.37 -15.06 -18.60
C LEU A 254 4.39 -15.36 -19.73
N PRO A 255 4.65 -14.46 -20.69
CA PRO A 255 5.64 -14.70 -21.75
C PRO A 255 7.10 -14.51 -21.30
N LEU A 256 7.36 -13.97 -20.10
CA LEU A 256 8.70 -13.60 -19.61
C LEU A 256 9.29 -14.63 -18.64
N VAL A 257 8.51 -15.62 -18.22
CA VAL A 257 8.87 -16.66 -17.25
C VAL A 257 8.59 -18.05 -17.80
#